data_ed26309d147e11d76691050b6a96e877
#
_entry.id   ed26309d147e11d76691050b6a96e877
#
_cell.length_a   1.000
_cell.length_b   1.000
_cell.length_c   1.000
_cell.angle_alpha   90.00
_cell.angle_beta   90.00
_cell.angle_gamma   90.00
#
_symmetry.space_group_name_H-M   'P 1'
#
loop_
_entity.id
_entity.type
_entity.pdbx_description
1 polymer ?
#
loop_
_entity_poly.entity_id
_entity_poly.type
_entity_poly.pdbx_seq_one_letter_code
_entity_poly.pdbx_strand_id
1 'polypeptide(L)'
;MAARILPIESVVSDPEIRNGSPLVAGTTLRVSDLAAYHTLAGLTPDQLSAQFALDLAQIHAALSYYFRHKASVDAEIRANAEQAELWRQRLAAQGRSTTG
;
A
#
# COMPACT_ATOMS: atom_id res chain seq x y z
N MET A 1 33.15 13.35 -17.57
CA MET A 1 32.74 13.17 -16.18
C MET A 1 31.48 12.34 -16.11
N ALA A 2 31.49 11.25 -15.36
CA ALA A 2 30.35 10.37 -15.27
C ALA A 2 29.31 10.92 -14.28
N ALA A 3 28.06 10.91 -14.69
CA ALA A 3 26.98 11.23 -13.78
C ALA A 3 26.85 10.10 -12.75
N ARG A 4 26.53 10.47 -11.53
CA ARG A 4 26.36 9.55 -10.44
C ARG A 4 24.87 9.39 -10.11
N ILE A 5 24.39 8.17 -10.18
CA ILE A 5 23.02 7.89 -9.79
C ILE A 5 23.00 7.70 -8.27
N LEU A 6 22.22 8.55 -7.59
CA LEU A 6 22.04 8.43 -6.15
C LEU A 6 20.82 7.55 -5.89
N PRO A 7 20.95 6.50 -5.09
CA PRO A 7 19.80 5.65 -4.75
C PRO A 7 18.82 6.43 -3.86
N ILE A 8 17.54 6.29 -4.17
CA ILE A 8 16.47 6.82 -3.33
C ILE A 8 15.79 5.61 -2.68
N GLU A 9 16.06 5.40 -1.41
CA GLU A 9 15.52 4.27 -0.66
C GLU A 9 14.19 4.64 -0.03
N SER A 10 13.18 4.83 -0.88
CA SER A 10 11.87 5.25 -0.43
C SER A 10 10.85 4.13 -0.43
N VAL A 11 11.15 3.01 -1.09
CA VAL A 11 10.33 1.80 -1.09
C VAL A 11 11.22 0.62 -0.75
N VAL A 12 10.80 -0.16 0.22
CA VAL A 12 11.58 -1.30 0.74
C VAL A 12 10.69 -2.54 0.80
N SER A 13 11.31 -3.70 0.89
CA SER A 13 10.61 -4.96 1.10
C SER A 13 11.35 -5.75 2.17
N ASP A 14 10.60 -6.25 3.14
CA ASP A 14 11.13 -7.09 4.22
C ASP A 14 10.22 -8.32 4.33
N PRO A 15 10.76 -9.54 4.13
CA PRO A 15 9.93 -10.74 4.19
C PRO A 15 9.23 -10.95 5.53
N GLU A 16 9.74 -10.35 6.61
CA GLU A 16 9.13 -10.46 7.93
C GLU A 16 8.05 -9.42 8.20
N ILE A 17 7.91 -8.41 7.32
CA ILE A 17 6.91 -7.35 7.45
C ILE A 17 5.93 -7.45 6.29
N ARG A 18 4.64 -7.63 6.60
CA ARG A 18 3.56 -7.66 5.62
C ARG A 18 3.85 -8.65 4.47
N ASN A 19 4.49 -9.78 4.79
CA ASN A 19 4.81 -10.86 3.84
C ASN A 19 5.68 -10.42 2.66
N GLY A 20 6.57 -9.45 2.87
CA GLY A 20 7.46 -8.95 1.84
C GLY A 20 6.81 -8.01 0.83
N SER A 21 5.59 -7.57 1.08
CA SER A 21 4.92 -6.56 0.25
C SER A 21 5.74 -5.26 0.25
N PRO A 22 5.87 -4.57 -0.89
CA PRO A 22 6.58 -3.28 -0.92
C PRO A 22 5.97 -2.28 0.06
N LEU A 23 6.83 -1.64 0.83
CA LEU A 23 6.46 -0.70 1.89
C LEU A 23 7.07 0.67 1.62
N VAL A 24 6.40 1.71 2.11
CA VAL A 24 7.02 3.03 2.21
C VAL A 24 8.11 2.95 3.28
N ALA A 25 9.34 3.34 2.94
CA ALA A 25 10.49 3.23 3.84
C ALA A 25 10.20 3.91 5.19
N GLY A 26 10.60 3.26 6.28
CA GLY A 26 10.39 3.75 7.63
C GLY A 26 8.98 3.56 8.17
N THR A 27 8.10 2.89 7.44
CA THR A 27 6.71 2.63 7.87
C THR A 27 6.35 1.18 7.61
N THR A 28 5.18 0.76 8.09
CA THR A 28 4.57 -0.51 7.72
C THR A 28 3.46 -0.34 6.69
N LEU A 29 3.33 0.85 6.10
CA LEU A 29 2.33 1.13 5.09
C LEU A 29 2.76 0.54 3.75
N ARG A 30 1.92 -0.30 3.16
CA ARG A 30 2.20 -0.92 1.86
C ARG A 30 1.99 0.09 0.73
N VAL A 31 2.82 -0.01 -0.31
CA VAL A 31 2.61 0.76 -1.54
C VAL A 31 1.22 0.47 -2.11
N SER A 32 0.76 -0.80 -2.05
CA SER A 32 -0.57 -1.18 -2.54
C SER A 32 -1.69 -0.46 -1.81
N ASP A 33 -1.57 -0.24 -0.51
CA ASP A 33 -2.58 0.51 0.26
C ASP A 33 -2.65 1.95 -0.23
N LEU A 34 -1.50 2.59 -0.38
CA LEU A 34 -1.42 3.98 -0.79
C LEU A 34 -1.91 4.14 -2.23
N ALA A 35 -1.53 3.24 -3.12
CA ALA A 35 -1.99 3.24 -4.51
C ALA A 35 -3.51 3.04 -4.60
N ALA A 36 -4.09 2.20 -3.76
CA ALA A 36 -5.53 2.00 -3.73
C ALA A 36 -6.27 3.27 -3.32
N TYR A 37 -5.80 3.99 -2.31
CA TYR A 37 -6.40 5.27 -1.93
C TYR A 37 -6.31 6.29 -3.05
N HIS A 38 -5.20 6.29 -3.79
CA HIS A 38 -5.04 7.20 -4.90
C HIS A 38 -5.94 6.84 -6.09
N THR A 39 -5.94 5.58 -6.51
CA THR A 39 -6.62 5.16 -7.74
C THR A 39 -8.10 4.87 -7.55
N LEU A 40 -8.50 4.31 -6.41
CA LEU A 40 -9.89 3.91 -6.15
C LEU A 40 -10.66 4.98 -5.40
N ALA A 41 -10.03 5.67 -4.46
CA ALA A 41 -10.69 6.71 -3.67
C ALA A 41 -10.42 8.12 -4.20
N GLY A 42 -9.52 8.27 -5.17
CA GLY A 42 -9.26 9.55 -5.81
C GLY A 42 -8.47 10.54 -4.98
N LEU A 43 -7.76 10.08 -3.95
CA LEU A 43 -6.97 10.98 -3.11
C LEU A 43 -5.75 11.51 -3.86
N THR A 44 -5.54 12.82 -3.77
CA THR A 44 -4.36 13.47 -4.34
C THR A 44 -3.12 13.18 -3.50
N PRO A 45 -1.90 13.39 -4.03
CA PRO A 45 -0.69 13.26 -3.21
C PRO A 45 -0.71 14.12 -1.95
N ASP A 46 -1.22 15.34 -2.02
CA ASP A 46 -1.34 16.22 -0.85
C ASP A 46 -2.29 15.64 0.19
N GLN A 47 -3.40 15.08 -0.24
CA GLN A 47 -4.37 14.44 0.65
C GLN A 47 -3.79 13.18 1.30
N LEU A 48 -3.02 12.39 0.54
CA LEU A 48 -2.34 11.21 1.08
C LEU A 48 -1.29 11.61 2.12
N SER A 49 -0.53 12.65 1.84
CA SER A 49 0.47 13.18 2.77
C SER A 49 -0.17 13.57 4.11
N ALA A 50 -1.28 14.28 4.05
CA ALA A 50 -2.00 14.70 5.25
C ALA A 50 -2.61 13.51 6.00
N GLN A 51 -3.20 12.57 5.29
CA GLN A 51 -3.89 11.44 5.91
C GLN A 51 -2.95 10.47 6.62
N PHE A 52 -1.79 10.20 6.01
CA PHE A 52 -0.86 9.20 6.53
C PHE A 52 0.34 9.81 7.26
N ALA A 53 0.38 11.13 7.38
CA ALA A 53 1.47 11.86 8.03
C ALA A 53 2.84 11.52 7.40
N LEU A 54 2.87 11.44 6.07
CA LEU A 54 4.06 11.21 5.28
C LEU A 54 4.42 12.46 4.50
N ASP A 55 5.70 12.67 4.21
CA ASP A 55 6.07 13.78 3.36
C ASP A 55 5.76 13.48 1.88
N LEU A 56 5.72 14.53 1.07
CA LEU A 56 5.39 14.38 -0.34
C LEU A 56 6.41 13.55 -1.10
N ALA A 57 7.69 13.57 -0.68
CA ALA A 57 8.72 12.75 -1.31
C ALA A 57 8.41 11.26 -1.13
N GLN A 58 7.98 10.86 0.07
CA GLN A 58 7.57 9.48 0.34
C GLN A 58 6.35 9.10 -0.51
N ILE A 59 5.37 9.99 -0.60
CA ILE A 59 4.15 9.75 -1.39
C ILE A 59 4.50 9.59 -2.88
N HIS A 60 5.28 10.52 -3.44
CA HIS A 60 5.65 10.45 -4.85
C HIS A 60 6.52 9.25 -5.17
N ALA A 61 7.40 8.86 -4.26
CA ALA A 61 8.22 7.66 -4.43
C ALA A 61 7.34 6.40 -4.48
N ALA A 62 6.36 6.28 -3.59
CA ALA A 62 5.44 5.16 -3.57
C ALA A 62 4.58 5.11 -4.84
N LEU A 63 4.06 6.24 -5.28
CA LEU A 63 3.28 6.32 -6.52
C LEU A 63 4.15 6.03 -7.75
N SER A 64 5.41 6.49 -7.76
CA SER A 64 6.35 6.18 -8.83
C SER A 64 6.60 4.68 -8.92
N TYR A 65 6.81 4.03 -7.77
CA TYR A 65 6.93 2.57 -7.71
C TYR A 65 5.68 1.90 -8.28
N TYR A 66 4.50 2.35 -7.86
CA TYR A 66 3.24 1.83 -8.35
C TYR A 66 3.16 1.89 -9.87
N PHE A 67 3.44 3.05 -10.48
CA PHE A 67 3.33 3.21 -11.92
C PHE A 67 4.36 2.37 -12.69
N ARG A 68 5.51 2.11 -12.11
CA ARG A 68 6.53 1.24 -12.72
C ARG A 68 6.19 -0.25 -12.58
N HIS A 69 5.41 -0.62 -11.56
CA HIS A 69 5.05 -2.00 -11.27
C HIS A 69 3.53 -2.17 -11.21
N LYS A 70 2.84 -1.50 -12.10
CA LYS A 70 1.40 -1.35 -12.05
C LYS A 70 0.67 -2.69 -12.02
N ALA A 71 1.02 -3.62 -12.89
CA ALA A 71 0.36 -4.93 -12.95
C ALA A 71 0.52 -5.71 -11.64
N SER A 72 1.71 -5.70 -11.08
CA SER A 72 2.02 -6.39 -9.83
C SER A 72 1.29 -5.76 -8.63
N VAL A 73 1.31 -4.43 -8.54
CA VAL A 73 0.64 -3.73 -7.44
C VAL A 73 -0.88 -3.82 -7.57
N ASP A 74 -1.43 -3.72 -8.77
CA ASP A 74 -2.87 -3.89 -9.00
C ASP A 74 -3.33 -5.30 -8.60
N ALA A 75 -2.52 -6.32 -8.90
CA ALA A 75 -2.82 -7.69 -8.47
C ALA A 75 -2.84 -7.80 -6.93
N GLU A 76 -1.92 -7.14 -6.26
CA GLU A 76 -1.88 -7.11 -4.81
C GLU A 76 -3.08 -6.37 -4.22
N ILE A 77 -3.49 -5.25 -4.84
CA ILE A 77 -4.68 -4.51 -4.42
C ILE A 77 -5.91 -5.42 -4.49
N ARG A 78 -6.07 -6.18 -5.58
CA ARG A 78 -7.19 -7.11 -5.71
C ARG A 78 -7.12 -8.22 -4.67
N ALA A 79 -5.94 -8.78 -4.43
CA ALA A 79 -5.76 -9.83 -3.42
C ALA A 79 -6.08 -9.31 -2.02
N ASN A 80 -5.65 -8.09 -1.69
CA ASN A 80 -5.95 -7.46 -0.41
C ASN A 80 -7.45 -7.24 -0.22
N ALA A 81 -8.15 -6.83 -1.28
CA ALA A 81 -9.60 -6.62 -1.23
C ALA A 81 -10.34 -7.94 -1.02
N GLU A 82 -9.90 -9.00 -1.67
CA GLU A 82 -10.47 -10.34 -1.49
C GLU A 82 -10.27 -10.84 -0.06
N GLN A 83 -9.09 -10.63 0.50
CA GLN A 83 -8.80 -11.00 1.89
C GLN A 83 -9.68 -10.23 2.87
N ALA A 84 -9.86 -8.94 2.64
CA ALA A 84 -10.71 -8.11 3.48
C ALA A 84 -12.16 -8.58 3.42
N GLU A 85 -12.66 -8.98 2.24
CA GLU A 85 -14.01 -9.49 2.07
C GLU A 85 -14.21 -10.82 2.80
N LEU A 86 -13.24 -11.73 2.69
CA LEU A 86 -13.28 -13.02 3.41
C LEU A 86 -13.33 -12.82 4.93
N TRP A 87 -12.54 -11.85 5.43
CA TRP A 87 -12.57 -11.51 6.85
C TRP A 87 -13.93 -10.97 7.29
N ARG A 88 -14.51 -10.07 6.50
CA ARG A 88 -15.84 -9.53 6.81
C ARG A 88 -16.90 -10.62 6.87
N GLN A 89 -16.88 -11.56 5.92
CA GLN A 89 -17.81 -12.69 5.89
C GLN A 89 -17.63 -13.58 7.10
N ARG A 90 -16.38 -13.87 7.47
CA ARG A 90 -16.08 -14.70 8.64
C ARG A 90 -16.53 -14.05 9.94
N LEU A 91 -16.27 -12.74 10.11
CA LEU A 91 -16.71 -12.02 11.29
C LEU A 91 -18.23 -11.92 11.37
N ALA A 92 -18.90 -11.73 10.25
CA ALA A 92 -20.36 -11.72 10.21
C ALA A 92 -20.93 -13.07 10.61
N ALA A 93 -20.34 -14.18 10.14
CA ALA A 93 -20.75 -15.52 10.52
C ALA A 93 -20.56 -15.78 12.02
N GLN A 94 -19.43 -15.34 12.58
CA GLN A 94 -19.18 -15.46 14.02
C GLN A 94 -20.16 -14.63 14.82
N GLY A 95 -20.45 -13.40 14.37
CA GLY A 95 -21.43 -12.55 15.03
C GLY A 95 -22.82 -13.17 15.07
N ARG A 96 -23.22 -13.84 14.00
CA ARG A 96 -24.50 -14.52 13.95
C ARG A 96 -24.55 -15.73 14.90
N SER A 97 -23.44 -16.45 15.02
CA SER A 97 -23.41 -17.65 15.87
C SER A 97 -23.43 -17.29 17.36
N THR A 98 -23.03 -16.08 17.75
CA THR A 98 -23.03 -15.65 19.13
C THR A 98 -24.36 -15.03 19.59
N THR A 99 -25.25 -14.74 18.67
CA THR A 99 -26.57 -14.17 18.99
C THR A 99 -27.66 -15.21 19.19
N GLY A 100 -27.27 -16.45 19.15
CA GLY A 100 -28.19 -17.60 19.30
C GLY A 100 -29.04 -17.61 20.52
#